data_b7fe856aa5a121bd7acbe19a12185600
#
_entry.id   b7fe856aa5a121bd7acbe19a12185600
#
_cell.length_a   1.000
_cell.length_b   1.000
_cell.length_c   1.000
_cell.angle_alpha   90.00
_cell.angle_beta   90.00
_cell.angle_gamma   90.00
#
_symmetry.space_group_name_H-M   'P 1'
#
loop_
_entity.id
_entity.type
_entity.pdbx_description
1 polymer ?
#
loop_
_entity_poly.entity_id
_entity_poly.type
_entity_poly.pdbx_seq_one_letter_code
_entity_poly.pdbx_strand_id
1 'polypeptide(L)'
;MKSKYEIINNPIDIELLRSDLDYNPGDGSFTWKARSRDRFASDRAFNIFHGKYEGRPAGSIKTNKDGHSSCVIRIDRILFYAHRLAWAYVHGEAPAALDHINGDATDNRISNLRPATLSVNNRNAAMSRANTSGINGVVYLKDKRRWRAQATELVDGARKNINIGTFATRREAAEARIAWNEQNGYSDRHGESAQCLCPRSTLNG
;
A
#
# COMPACT_ATOMS: atom_id res chain seq x y z
N MET A 1 17.96 12.19 -1.30
CA MET A 1 16.55 11.75 -1.22
C MET A 1 16.40 10.88 0.01
N LYS A 2 15.48 11.20 0.92
CA LYS A 2 15.19 10.32 2.07
C LYS A 2 14.67 8.97 1.60
N SER A 3 15.11 7.89 2.25
CA SER A 3 14.71 6.53 1.88
C SER A 3 13.22 6.27 2.22
N LYS A 4 12.65 5.18 1.69
CA LYS A 4 11.28 4.74 2.02
C LYS A 4 11.12 4.51 3.54
N TYR A 5 12.17 4.07 4.21
CA TYR A 5 12.19 3.83 5.67
C TYR A 5 12.09 5.12 6.49
N GLU A 6 12.66 6.23 6.01
CA GLU A 6 12.57 7.52 6.69
C GLU A 6 11.16 8.11 6.64
N ILE A 7 10.39 7.85 5.57
CA ILE A 7 9.01 8.32 5.44
C ILE A 7 8.07 7.52 6.36
N ILE A 8 8.32 6.22 6.53
CA ILE A 8 7.46 5.33 7.34
C ILE A 8 7.62 5.60 8.84
N ASN A 9 8.82 5.93 9.29
CA ASN A 9 9.14 6.05 10.72
C ASN A 9 9.07 7.48 11.26
N ASN A 10 8.63 8.46 10.45
CA ASN A 10 8.44 9.81 10.97
C ASN A 10 7.32 9.82 12.01
N PRO A 11 7.56 10.36 13.21
CA PRO A 11 6.52 10.51 14.22
C PRO A 11 5.45 11.47 13.69
N ILE A 12 4.18 11.15 13.96
CA ILE A 12 3.04 11.96 13.56
C ILE A 12 2.53 12.68 14.82
N ASP A 13 2.66 14.00 14.81
CA ASP A 13 2.00 14.85 15.79
C ASP A 13 0.54 15.01 15.37
N ILE A 14 -0.37 14.44 16.17
CA ILE A 14 -1.79 14.39 15.86
C ILE A 14 -2.45 15.77 15.98
N GLU A 15 -2.05 16.57 16.95
CA GLU A 15 -2.58 17.93 17.15
C GLU A 15 -2.18 18.80 15.97
N LEU A 16 -0.89 18.77 15.61
CA LEU A 16 -0.38 19.46 14.44
C LEU A 16 -1.06 19.00 13.15
N LEU A 17 -1.24 17.68 12.97
CA LEU A 17 -1.93 17.12 11.81
C LEU A 17 -3.34 17.68 11.68
N ARG A 18 -4.12 17.66 12.77
CA ARG A 18 -5.51 18.15 12.80
C ARG A 18 -5.61 19.66 12.72
N SER A 19 -4.59 20.41 13.15
CA SER A 19 -4.54 21.86 12.97
C SER A 19 -4.24 22.28 11.55
N ASP A 20 -3.41 21.50 10.81
CA ASP A 20 -2.91 21.85 9.50
C ASP A 20 -3.76 21.33 8.34
N LEU A 21 -4.50 20.24 8.55
CA LEU A 21 -5.23 19.52 7.52
C LEU A 21 -6.65 19.16 7.97
N ASP A 22 -7.57 19.22 7.02
CA ASP A 22 -8.85 18.52 7.10
C ASP A 22 -8.76 17.23 6.31
N TYR A 23 -9.32 16.15 6.88
CA TYR A 23 -9.42 14.85 6.24
C TYR A 23 -10.87 14.49 5.96
N ASN A 24 -11.17 14.11 4.72
CA ASN A 24 -12.48 13.59 4.34
C ASN A 24 -12.43 12.04 4.31
N PRO A 25 -13.07 11.34 5.27
CA PRO A 25 -13.03 9.88 5.33
C PRO A 25 -13.78 9.19 4.16
N GLY A 26 -14.71 9.91 3.49
CA GLY A 26 -15.53 9.38 2.41
C GLY A 26 -14.78 9.21 1.09
N ASP A 27 -13.85 10.11 0.79
CA ASP A 27 -13.04 10.07 -0.44
C ASP A 27 -11.53 9.90 -0.17
N GLY A 28 -11.10 9.97 1.08
CA GLY A 28 -9.69 9.81 1.49
C GLY A 28 -8.81 11.02 1.21
N SER A 29 -9.40 12.17 0.87
CA SER A 29 -8.69 13.40 0.54
C SER A 29 -8.29 14.19 1.78
N PHE A 30 -7.22 14.98 1.63
CA PHE A 30 -6.80 15.98 2.59
C PHE A 30 -6.87 17.36 1.97
N THR A 31 -7.25 18.35 2.77
CA THR A 31 -7.30 19.77 2.40
C THR A 31 -6.49 20.60 3.39
N TRP A 32 -5.72 21.56 2.91
CA TRP A 32 -4.96 22.46 3.77
C TRP A 32 -5.88 23.42 4.50
N LYS A 33 -5.73 23.51 5.83
CA LYS A 33 -6.38 24.53 6.66
C LYS A 33 -5.59 25.83 6.67
N ALA A 34 -6.24 26.88 7.09
CA ALA A 34 -5.56 28.12 7.48
C ALA A 34 -4.58 27.84 8.62
N ARG A 35 -3.38 28.41 8.53
CA ARG A 35 -2.37 28.33 9.60
C ARG A 35 -2.16 29.68 10.22
N SER A 36 -1.92 29.71 11.54
CA SER A 36 -1.66 30.96 12.25
C SER A 36 -0.37 31.63 11.80
N ARG A 37 -0.31 32.96 11.94
CA ARG A 37 0.81 33.78 11.45
C ARG A 37 2.15 33.42 12.12
N ASP A 38 2.13 33.04 13.38
CA ASP A 38 3.31 32.64 14.18
C ASP A 38 4.03 31.40 13.64
N ARG A 39 3.34 30.59 12.84
CA ARG A 39 3.94 29.44 12.13
C ARG A 39 4.91 29.81 10.99
N PHE A 40 5.00 31.09 10.64
CA PHE A 40 5.78 31.54 9.49
C PHE A 40 6.86 32.56 9.88
N ALA A 41 8.03 32.41 9.29
CA ALA A 41 9.16 33.29 9.54
C ALA A 41 8.97 34.72 9.01
N SER A 42 8.01 34.94 8.10
CA SER A 42 7.72 36.25 7.51
C SER A 42 6.29 36.36 6.99
N ASP A 43 5.79 37.61 6.88
CA ASP A 43 4.47 37.87 6.25
C ASP A 43 4.40 37.39 4.79
N ARG A 44 5.52 37.48 4.08
CA ARG A 44 5.61 36.96 2.73
C ARG A 44 5.35 35.45 2.68
N ALA A 45 5.96 34.68 3.60
CA ALA A 45 5.76 33.22 3.66
C ALA A 45 4.32 32.88 4.06
N PHE A 46 3.76 33.61 5.02
CA PHE A 46 2.36 33.48 5.42
C PHE A 46 1.40 33.73 4.24
N ASN A 47 1.54 34.87 3.55
CA ASN A 47 0.69 35.22 2.41
C ASN A 47 0.83 34.23 1.23
N ILE A 48 2.05 33.73 0.97
CA ILE A 48 2.28 32.72 -0.05
C ILE A 48 1.55 31.41 0.32
N PHE A 49 1.62 30.98 1.58
CA PHE A 49 0.94 29.77 2.00
C PHE A 49 -0.58 29.89 1.84
N HIS A 50 -1.17 30.96 2.37
CA HIS A 50 -2.62 31.19 2.29
C HIS A 50 -3.11 31.35 0.86
N GLY A 51 -2.42 32.12 0.02
CA GLY A 51 -2.79 32.28 -1.39
C GLY A 51 -2.66 31.03 -2.24
N LYS A 52 -1.73 30.10 -1.84
CA LYS A 52 -1.39 28.95 -2.66
C LYS A 52 -1.99 27.62 -2.17
N TYR A 53 -2.16 27.45 -0.87
CA TYR A 53 -2.48 26.14 -0.27
C TYR A 53 -3.77 26.11 0.52
N GLU A 54 -4.13 27.17 1.24
CA GLU A 54 -5.36 27.20 2.05
C GLU A 54 -6.60 26.83 1.24
N GLY A 55 -7.40 25.92 1.78
CA GLY A 55 -8.63 25.41 1.16
C GLY A 55 -8.40 24.53 -0.08
N ARG A 56 -7.15 24.20 -0.40
CA ARG A 56 -6.81 23.38 -1.57
C ARG A 56 -6.40 21.97 -1.17
N PRO A 57 -6.55 20.98 -2.08
CA PRO A 57 -6.14 19.61 -1.85
C PRO A 57 -4.66 19.54 -1.42
N ALA A 58 -4.40 18.75 -0.39
CA ALA A 58 -3.07 18.49 0.12
C ALA A 58 -2.54 17.15 -0.40
N GLY A 59 -1.28 17.15 -0.79
CA GLY A 59 -0.59 15.95 -1.24
C GLY A 59 -0.29 15.91 -2.73
N SER A 60 0.48 14.92 -3.08
CA SER A 60 0.86 14.61 -4.46
C SER A 60 1.04 13.11 -4.63
N ILE A 61 0.75 12.61 -5.82
CA ILE A 61 1.02 11.21 -6.17
C ILE A 61 2.52 11.06 -6.47
N LYS A 62 3.13 10.10 -5.79
CA LYS A 62 4.52 9.70 -6.03
C LYS A 62 4.52 8.28 -6.60
N THR A 63 5.04 8.13 -7.81
CA THR A 63 5.22 6.83 -8.45
C THR A 63 6.68 6.41 -8.33
N ASN A 64 6.91 5.20 -7.84
CA ASN A 64 8.23 4.59 -7.73
C ASN A 64 8.67 4.00 -9.08
N LYS A 65 9.96 3.63 -9.19
CA LYS A 65 10.51 2.97 -10.39
C LYS A 65 9.79 1.66 -10.76
N ASP A 66 9.20 1.00 -9.78
CA ASP A 66 8.45 -0.25 -9.95
C ASP A 66 6.99 -0.02 -10.42
N GLY A 67 6.59 1.25 -10.64
CA GLY A 67 5.25 1.62 -11.06
C GLY A 67 4.23 1.75 -9.92
N HIS A 68 4.62 1.52 -8.66
CA HIS A 68 3.72 1.73 -7.52
C HIS A 68 3.54 3.21 -7.24
N SER A 69 2.28 3.65 -7.23
CA SER A 69 1.90 5.02 -6.90
C SER A 69 1.35 5.09 -5.47
N SER A 70 1.68 6.16 -4.76
CA SER A 70 1.14 6.43 -3.43
C SER A 70 0.97 7.94 -3.23
N CYS A 71 -0.02 8.34 -2.44
CA CYS A 71 -0.21 9.73 -2.07
C CYS A 71 0.73 10.09 -0.90
N VAL A 72 1.43 11.22 -1.03
CA VAL A 72 2.34 11.74 0.01
C VAL A 72 2.01 13.21 0.29
N ILE A 73 2.12 13.61 1.55
CA ILE A 73 1.88 14.97 2.03
C ILE A 73 3.12 15.44 2.77
N ARG A 74 3.53 16.69 2.54
CA ARG A 74 4.67 17.29 3.22
C ARG A 74 4.19 18.31 4.26
N ILE A 75 4.38 17.99 5.54
CA ILE A 75 4.09 18.89 6.66
C ILE A 75 5.42 19.33 7.26
N ASP A 76 5.65 20.63 7.39
CA ASP A 76 6.86 21.22 7.98
C ASP A 76 8.18 20.57 7.49
N ARG A 77 8.29 20.41 6.17
CA ARG A 77 9.43 19.78 5.45
C ARG A 77 9.57 18.27 5.64
N ILE A 78 8.74 17.65 6.49
CA ILE A 78 8.69 16.19 6.67
C ILE A 78 7.67 15.59 5.72
N LEU A 79 8.05 14.51 5.04
CA LEU A 79 7.19 13.81 4.10
C LEU A 79 6.51 12.63 4.79
N PHE A 80 5.20 12.52 4.62
CA PHE A 80 4.37 11.45 5.17
C PHE A 80 3.59 10.75 4.05
N TYR A 81 3.30 9.47 4.24
CA TYR A 81 2.29 8.79 3.43
C TYR A 81 0.88 9.18 3.87
N ALA A 82 0.00 9.53 2.92
CA ALA A 82 -1.35 9.99 3.21
C ALA A 82 -2.19 8.95 3.97
N HIS A 83 -2.09 7.65 3.65
CA HIS A 83 -2.80 6.60 4.38
C HIS A 83 -2.42 6.54 5.87
N ARG A 84 -1.16 6.83 6.22
CA ARG A 84 -0.73 6.88 7.63
C ARG A 84 -1.31 8.10 8.33
N LEU A 85 -1.36 9.25 7.65
CA LEU A 85 -2.01 10.45 8.17
C LEU A 85 -3.51 10.24 8.33
N ALA A 86 -4.18 9.59 7.36
CA ALA A 86 -5.60 9.28 7.42
C ALA A 86 -5.95 8.42 8.65
N TRP A 87 -5.18 7.36 8.85
CA TRP A 87 -5.35 6.51 10.03
C TRP A 87 -5.10 7.26 11.33
N ALA A 88 -3.99 7.99 11.42
CA ALA A 88 -3.64 8.78 12.60
C ALA A 88 -4.66 9.89 12.89
N TYR A 89 -5.21 10.52 11.85
CA TYR A 89 -6.24 11.56 11.99
C TYR A 89 -7.51 11.03 12.68
N VAL A 90 -7.94 9.81 12.29
CA VAL A 90 -9.18 9.19 12.80
C VAL A 90 -8.95 8.53 14.16
N HIS A 91 -7.88 7.74 14.29
CA HIS A 91 -7.66 6.87 15.46
C HIS A 91 -6.71 7.45 16.52
N GLY A 92 -6.05 8.58 16.23
CA GLY A 92 -5.11 9.20 17.17
C GLY A 92 -3.71 8.57 17.19
N GLU A 93 -3.48 7.51 16.43
CA GLU A 93 -2.18 6.82 16.32
C GLU A 93 -2.01 6.19 14.94
N ALA A 94 -0.78 5.92 14.55
CA ALA A 94 -0.49 5.20 13.31
C ALA A 94 0.18 3.86 13.62
N PRO A 95 -0.42 2.72 13.24
CA PRO A 95 0.17 1.41 13.45
C PRO A 95 1.47 1.24 12.65
N ALA A 96 2.29 0.26 13.04
CA ALA A 96 3.58 -0.03 12.38
C ALA A 96 3.43 -0.30 10.89
N ALA A 97 2.35 -0.95 10.48
CA ALA A 97 2.02 -1.17 9.08
C ALA A 97 0.52 -1.03 8.83
N LEU A 98 0.18 -0.47 7.67
CA LEU A 98 -1.17 -0.34 7.12
C LEU A 98 -1.21 -0.99 5.73
N ASP A 99 -2.34 -1.59 5.41
CA ASP A 99 -2.64 -2.21 4.12
C ASP A 99 -3.88 -1.56 3.49
N HIS A 100 -3.90 -1.43 2.16
CA HIS A 100 -5.06 -0.99 1.40
C HIS A 100 -5.86 -2.23 0.98
N ILE A 101 -7.11 -2.33 1.45
CA ILE A 101 -7.97 -3.50 1.23
C ILE A 101 -8.15 -3.77 -0.27
N ASN A 102 -8.36 -2.71 -1.07
CA ASN A 102 -8.49 -2.81 -2.53
C ASN A 102 -7.13 -2.87 -3.27
N GLY A 103 -5.98 -2.70 -2.56
CA GLY A 103 -4.63 -2.67 -3.09
C GLY A 103 -4.26 -1.43 -3.90
N ASP A 104 -5.13 -0.43 -3.99
CA ASP A 104 -4.81 0.87 -4.55
C ASP A 104 -4.22 1.77 -3.45
N ALA A 105 -2.91 1.99 -3.50
CA ALA A 105 -2.21 2.81 -2.52
C ALA A 105 -2.46 4.33 -2.67
N THR A 106 -3.33 4.73 -3.57
CA THR A 106 -3.80 6.10 -3.72
C THR A 106 -5.18 6.34 -3.09
N ASP A 107 -5.93 5.27 -2.82
CA ASP A 107 -7.25 5.31 -2.19
C ASP A 107 -7.11 5.29 -0.66
N ASN A 108 -7.06 6.48 -0.06
CA ASN A 108 -6.84 6.65 1.38
C ASN A 108 -8.13 6.78 2.20
N ARG A 109 -9.29 6.36 1.67
CA ARG A 109 -10.52 6.27 2.45
C ARG A 109 -10.30 5.38 3.68
N ILE A 110 -10.79 5.82 4.84
CA ILE A 110 -10.57 5.06 6.08
C ILE A 110 -11.16 3.65 6.01
N SER A 111 -12.28 3.47 5.30
CA SER A 111 -12.92 2.17 5.04
C SER A 111 -12.06 1.22 4.19
N ASN A 112 -11.10 1.76 3.44
CA ASN A 112 -10.16 0.98 2.62
C ASN A 112 -8.83 0.68 3.33
N LEU A 113 -8.62 1.19 4.53
CA LEU A 113 -7.40 1.00 5.30
C LEU A 113 -7.62 -0.02 6.41
N ARG A 114 -6.60 -0.82 6.69
CA ARG A 114 -6.59 -1.74 7.84
C ARG A 114 -5.18 -1.86 8.42
N PRO A 115 -5.04 -2.04 9.76
CA PRO A 115 -3.77 -2.42 10.34
C PRO A 115 -3.33 -3.77 9.76
N ALA A 116 -2.05 -3.87 9.43
CA ALA A 116 -1.48 -5.08 8.88
C ALA A 116 -0.19 -5.44 9.62
N THR A 117 0.08 -6.72 9.74
CA THR A 117 1.41 -7.18 10.10
C THR A 117 2.29 -7.20 8.85
N LEU A 118 3.61 -7.16 9.02
CA LEU A 118 4.54 -7.34 7.89
C LEU A 118 4.27 -8.66 7.14
N SER A 119 3.82 -9.69 7.86
CA SER A 119 3.44 -10.99 7.30
C SER A 119 2.22 -10.86 6.38
N VAL A 120 1.18 -10.13 6.80
CA VAL A 120 -0.04 -9.90 6.00
C VAL A 120 0.28 -9.07 4.77
N ASN A 121 1.07 -8.00 4.90
CA ASN A 121 1.50 -7.19 3.75
C ASN A 121 2.31 -8.00 2.72
N ASN A 122 3.19 -8.90 3.18
CA ASN A 122 3.93 -9.78 2.29
C ASN A 122 3.02 -10.82 1.60
N ARG A 123 1.96 -11.25 2.28
CA ARG A 123 0.95 -12.17 1.69
C ARG A 123 0.13 -11.50 0.59
N ASN A 124 -0.08 -10.19 0.69
CA ASN A 124 -0.83 -9.39 -0.30
C ASN A 124 0.05 -8.80 -1.40
N ALA A 125 1.35 -9.13 -1.43
CA ALA A 125 2.26 -8.62 -2.44
C ALA A 125 1.87 -9.07 -3.86
N ALA A 126 1.92 -8.13 -4.81
CA ALA A 126 1.73 -8.41 -6.22
C ALA A 126 2.80 -9.38 -6.74
N MET A 127 2.47 -10.07 -7.81
CA MET A 127 3.38 -11.01 -8.47
C MET A 127 4.66 -10.32 -8.95
N SER A 128 5.81 -10.94 -8.69
CA SER A 128 7.10 -10.47 -9.18
C SER A 128 7.15 -10.48 -10.71
N ARG A 129 7.73 -9.45 -11.33
CA ARG A 129 7.98 -9.40 -12.78
C ARG A 129 8.88 -10.55 -13.28
N ALA A 130 9.69 -11.14 -12.40
CA ALA A 130 10.52 -12.32 -12.71
C ALA A 130 9.72 -13.63 -12.73
N ASN A 131 8.44 -13.60 -12.41
CA ASN A 131 7.60 -14.80 -12.43
C ASN A 131 7.23 -15.17 -13.87
N THR A 132 7.82 -16.24 -14.38
CA THR A 132 7.57 -16.75 -15.74
C THR A 132 6.37 -17.67 -15.81
N SER A 133 5.87 -18.18 -14.67
CA SER A 133 4.71 -19.08 -14.64
C SER A 133 3.37 -18.34 -14.73
N GLY A 134 3.35 -17.02 -14.44
CA GLY A 134 2.13 -16.23 -14.32
C GLY A 134 1.28 -16.55 -13.08
N ILE A 135 1.81 -17.35 -12.15
CA ILE A 135 1.13 -17.72 -10.90
C ILE A 135 2.16 -17.69 -9.77
N ASN A 136 1.85 -16.97 -8.71
CA ASN A 136 2.77 -16.84 -7.58
C ASN A 136 2.93 -18.19 -6.85
N GLY A 137 4.18 -18.60 -6.66
CA GLY A 137 4.50 -19.88 -6.01
C GLY A 137 4.39 -21.12 -6.91
N VAL A 138 4.15 -20.95 -8.22
CA VAL A 138 4.16 -22.05 -9.18
C VAL A 138 5.40 -21.94 -10.07
N VAL A 139 6.19 -23.01 -10.14
CA VAL A 139 7.48 -23.04 -10.86
C VAL A 139 7.58 -24.31 -11.71
N TYR A 140 8.07 -24.17 -12.94
CA TYR A 140 8.36 -25.32 -13.79
C TYR A 140 9.73 -25.92 -13.48
N LEU A 141 9.76 -27.19 -13.16
CA LEU A 141 10.98 -27.97 -12.90
C LEU A 141 11.42 -28.63 -14.21
N LYS A 142 12.44 -28.04 -14.86
CA LYS A 142 12.92 -28.49 -16.19
C LYS A 142 13.46 -29.92 -16.17
N ASP A 143 14.17 -30.27 -15.09
CA ASP A 143 14.77 -31.60 -14.86
C ASP A 143 13.73 -32.72 -14.73
N LYS A 144 12.58 -32.40 -14.11
CA LYS A 144 11.49 -33.34 -13.87
C LYS A 144 10.33 -33.23 -14.87
N ARG A 145 10.37 -32.22 -15.73
CA ARG A 145 9.27 -31.87 -16.66
C ARG A 145 7.91 -31.76 -15.96
N ARG A 146 7.89 -31.17 -14.74
CA ARG A 146 6.71 -31.04 -13.88
C ARG A 146 6.60 -29.64 -13.31
N TRP A 147 5.42 -29.32 -12.81
CA TRP A 147 5.13 -28.07 -12.14
C TRP A 147 5.11 -28.26 -10.63
N ARG A 148 5.82 -27.40 -9.90
CA ARG A 148 5.82 -27.39 -8.45
C ARG A 148 5.01 -26.22 -7.94
N ALA A 149 4.07 -26.49 -7.01
CA ALA A 149 3.45 -25.48 -6.16
C ALA A 149 4.20 -25.41 -4.83
N GLN A 150 4.54 -24.18 -4.44
CA GLN A 150 5.29 -23.90 -3.20
C GLN A 150 4.80 -22.61 -2.55
N ALA A 151 4.98 -22.49 -1.23
CA ALA A 151 4.74 -21.31 -0.44
C ALA A 151 5.97 -20.95 0.39
N THR A 152 6.00 -19.73 0.91
CA THR A 152 7.02 -19.30 1.88
C THR A 152 6.28 -18.71 3.07
N GLU A 153 6.54 -19.28 4.24
CA GLU A 153 6.03 -18.78 5.51
C GLU A 153 7.15 -18.23 6.38
N LEU A 154 6.79 -17.34 7.28
CA LEU A 154 7.67 -16.86 8.32
C LEU A 154 7.33 -17.63 9.61
N VAL A 155 8.22 -18.53 10.02
CA VAL A 155 8.11 -19.31 11.26
C VAL A 155 9.24 -18.87 12.16
N ASP A 156 8.94 -18.36 13.35
CA ASP A 156 9.92 -17.88 14.34
C ASP A 156 10.94 -16.88 13.77
N GLY A 157 10.47 -15.97 12.88
CA GLY A 157 11.31 -14.97 12.23
C GLY A 157 12.15 -15.48 11.05
N ALA A 158 12.16 -16.79 10.76
CA ALA A 158 12.86 -17.40 9.64
C ALA A 158 11.92 -17.70 8.47
N ARG A 159 12.40 -17.52 7.23
CA ARG A 159 11.64 -17.90 6.02
C ARG A 159 11.73 -19.41 5.81
N LYS A 160 10.59 -20.08 5.88
CA LYS A 160 10.46 -21.52 5.60
C LYS A 160 9.73 -21.73 4.27
N ASN A 161 10.36 -22.46 3.36
CA ASN A 161 9.72 -22.85 2.10
C ASN A 161 8.88 -24.12 2.32
N ILE A 162 7.62 -24.06 1.95
CA ILE A 162 6.66 -25.16 2.02
C ILE A 162 6.48 -25.69 0.60
N ASN A 163 6.72 -26.99 0.44
CA ASN A 163 6.40 -27.69 -0.81
C ASN A 163 4.95 -28.20 -0.74
N ILE A 164 4.05 -27.59 -1.52
CA ILE A 164 2.63 -27.97 -1.57
C ILE A 164 2.47 -29.24 -2.41
N GLY A 165 3.21 -29.37 -3.51
CA GLY A 165 3.18 -30.55 -4.36
C GLY A 165 3.87 -30.36 -5.69
N THR A 166 3.98 -31.48 -6.43
CA THR A 166 4.51 -31.51 -7.81
C THR A 166 3.50 -32.16 -8.73
N PHE A 167 3.13 -31.48 -9.81
CA PHE A 167 2.00 -31.77 -10.65
C PHE A 167 2.42 -31.97 -12.12
N ALA A 168 1.60 -32.67 -12.90
CA ALA A 168 1.86 -32.89 -14.32
C ALA A 168 1.61 -31.60 -15.13
N THR A 169 0.60 -30.83 -14.76
CA THR A 169 0.18 -29.63 -15.47
C THR A 169 0.34 -28.35 -14.63
N ARG A 170 0.50 -27.22 -15.32
CA ARG A 170 0.49 -25.89 -14.68
C ARG A 170 -0.84 -25.62 -13.95
N ARG A 171 -1.95 -26.09 -14.51
CA ARG A 171 -3.29 -25.90 -13.97
C ARG A 171 -3.44 -26.59 -12.63
N GLU A 172 -3.08 -27.86 -12.51
CA GLU A 172 -3.11 -28.59 -11.25
C GLU A 172 -2.25 -27.93 -10.16
N ALA A 173 -1.04 -27.47 -10.52
CA ALA A 173 -0.20 -26.75 -9.58
C ALA A 173 -0.80 -25.41 -9.12
N ALA A 174 -1.50 -24.71 -10.03
CA ALA A 174 -2.22 -23.48 -9.73
C ALA A 174 -3.39 -23.72 -8.76
N GLU A 175 -4.23 -24.71 -9.06
CA GLU A 175 -5.38 -25.08 -8.22
C GLU A 175 -4.93 -25.48 -6.81
N ALA A 176 -3.88 -26.28 -6.70
CA ALA A 176 -3.29 -26.65 -5.40
C ALA A 176 -2.74 -25.43 -4.65
N ARG A 177 -2.13 -24.46 -5.36
CA ARG A 177 -1.63 -23.22 -4.74
C ARG A 177 -2.76 -22.32 -4.25
N ILE A 178 -3.84 -22.19 -5.03
CA ILE A 178 -5.04 -21.42 -4.66
C ILE A 178 -5.69 -22.03 -3.42
N ALA A 179 -5.96 -23.33 -3.42
CA ALA A 179 -6.54 -24.03 -2.28
C ALA A 179 -5.70 -23.86 -1.00
N TRP A 180 -4.39 -23.92 -1.13
CA TRP A 180 -3.49 -23.67 0.00
C TRP A 180 -3.57 -22.21 0.50
N ASN A 181 -3.68 -21.23 -0.41
CA ASN A 181 -3.86 -19.82 -0.06
C ASN A 181 -5.12 -19.58 0.75
N GLU A 182 -6.28 -20.13 0.31
CA GLU A 182 -7.57 -20.03 0.99
C GLU A 182 -7.48 -20.58 2.41
N GLN A 183 -6.87 -21.75 2.57
CA GLN A 183 -6.71 -22.39 3.88
C GLN A 183 -5.78 -21.62 4.84
N ASN A 184 -4.82 -20.84 4.31
CA ASN A 184 -3.80 -20.16 5.09
C ASN A 184 -3.99 -18.64 5.15
N GLY A 185 -5.19 -18.12 4.80
CA GLY A 185 -5.59 -16.73 4.97
C GLY A 185 -4.83 -15.75 4.07
N TYR A 186 -4.43 -16.18 2.87
CA TYR A 186 -3.95 -15.29 1.81
C TYR A 186 -5.15 -14.60 1.15
N SER A 187 -4.99 -13.34 0.75
CA SER A 187 -6.06 -12.64 0.03
C SER A 187 -6.24 -13.22 -1.38
N ASP A 188 -7.46 -13.11 -1.91
CA ASP A 188 -7.82 -13.51 -3.29
C ASP A 188 -6.95 -12.82 -4.36
N ARG A 189 -6.32 -11.70 -3.98
CA ARG A 189 -5.44 -10.90 -4.85
C ARG A 189 -3.97 -11.28 -4.78
N HIS A 190 -3.62 -12.29 -3.96
CA HIS A 190 -2.22 -12.72 -3.84
C HIS A 190 -1.72 -13.29 -5.18
N GLY A 191 -0.79 -12.58 -5.79
CA GLY A 191 -0.20 -12.97 -7.08
C GLY A 191 -0.92 -12.44 -8.31
N GLU A 192 -1.90 -11.55 -8.21
CA GLU A 192 -2.40 -10.81 -9.37
C GLU A 192 -1.34 -9.88 -9.95
N SER A 193 -1.30 -9.77 -11.28
CA SER A 193 -0.41 -8.82 -11.95
C SER A 193 -0.91 -7.38 -11.74
N ALA A 194 0.01 -6.43 -11.60
CA ALA A 194 -0.31 -5.01 -11.45
C ALA A 194 -1.15 -4.42 -12.62
N GLN A 195 -1.27 -5.13 -13.73
CA GLN A 195 -2.06 -4.73 -14.91
C GLN A 195 -3.55 -5.05 -14.80
N CYS A 196 -3.99 -5.87 -13.84
CA CYS A 196 -5.42 -6.18 -13.61
C CYS A 196 -6.19 -5.13 -12.80
N LEU A 197 -5.58 -4.01 -12.43
CA LEU A 197 -6.19 -2.95 -11.62
C LEU A 197 -6.97 -1.90 -12.44
N CYS A 198 -7.10 -2.05 -13.76
CA CYS A 198 -8.09 -1.28 -14.51
C CYS A 198 -9.49 -1.83 -14.22
N PRO A 199 -10.45 -1.00 -13.78
CA PRO A 199 -11.83 -1.41 -13.70
C PRO A 199 -12.27 -1.83 -15.12
N ARG A 200 -12.77 -3.05 -15.26
CA ARG A 200 -13.45 -3.47 -16.48
C ARG A 200 -14.62 -2.50 -16.67
N SER A 201 -14.49 -1.59 -17.63
CA SER A 201 -15.62 -0.83 -18.12
C SER A 201 -16.68 -1.85 -18.53
N THR A 202 -17.81 -1.84 -17.84
CA THR A 202 -19.03 -2.52 -18.27
C THR A 202 -19.47 -1.87 -19.57
N LEU A 203 -19.02 -2.46 -20.67
CA LEU A 203 -19.67 -2.25 -21.96
C LEU A 203 -20.95 -3.09 -21.95
N ASN A 204 -22.04 -2.48 -21.45
CA ASN A 204 -23.37 -2.86 -21.83
C ASN A 204 -23.71 -2.04 -23.08
N GLY A 205 -23.64 -2.67 -24.25
CA GLY A 205 -24.35 -2.30 -25.45
C GLY A 205 -25.68 -2.99 -25.48
#